data_babe5fc49d5b07ee0e2c012567d507d1
#
_entry.id   babe5fc49d5b07ee0e2c012567d507d1
#
_cell.length_a   1.000
_cell.length_b   1.000
_cell.length_c   1.000
_cell.angle_alpha   90.00
_cell.angle_beta   90.00
_cell.angle_gamma   90.00
#
_symmetry.space_group_name_H-M   'P 1'
#
loop_
_entity.id
_entity.type
_entity.pdbx_description
1 polymer ?
#
loop_
_entity_poly.entity_id
_entity_poly.type
_entity_poly.pdbx_seq_one_letter_code
_entity_poly.pdbx_strand_id
1 'polypeptide(L)'
;VKVGGDIRLFLAGRKDWTELIGAVAKAYTKKIQDELYSEFMNAASKLPVTDGFKGTGALSASKKDEFDEVISNVAMANDSAVVIMGTKTALKKLNALAGNGSVDWIASSQKESIAATGILGSYEGTTMLEIPQRFKDNKLAEKLVDSTKLLIFPVVDYKPVKFVDGGSTELELAKELGDTADDMQTYEAQRTMGVATIITRQFGEWDLDA
;
A
#
# COMPACT_ATOMS: atom_id res chain seq x y z
N VAL A 1 11.56 -7.69 15.41
CA VAL A 1 10.70 -6.74 16.15
C VAL A 1 11.09 -6.83 17.63
N LYS A 2 11.38 -5.71 18.27
CA LYS A 2 11.67 -5.61 19.70
C LYS A 2 10.52 -4.92 20.42
N VAL A 3 10.09 -5.52 21.53
CA VAL A 3 9.08 -4.92 22.41
C VAL A 3 9.61 -5.01 23.84
N GLY A 4 9.71 -3.87 24.49
CA GLY A 4 10.18 -3.77 25.88
C GLY A 4 9.03 -3.48 26.86
N GLY A 5 9.12 -4.04 28.05
CA GLY A 5 8.20 -3.75 29.15
C GLY A 5 8.93 -3.70 30.50
N ASP A 6 8.47 -2.83 31.37
CA ASP A 6 8.98 -2.76 32.75
C ASP A 6 8.51 -4.00 33.53
N ILE A 7 9.48 -4.78 34.01
CA ILE A 7 9.22 -6.04 34.74
C ILE A 7 8.44 -5.79 36.04
N ARG A 8 8.61 -4.62 36.66
CA ARG A 8 7.91 -4.26 37.90
C ARG A 8 6.40 -4.15 37.67
N LEU A 9 6.00 -3.67 36.49
CA LEU A 9 4.58 -3.58 36.13
C LEU A 9 3.94 -4.96 35.93
N PHE A 10 4.71 -5.93 35.43
CA PHE A 10 4.27 -7.32 35.34
C PHE A 10 4.15 -7.96 36.73
N LEU A 11 5.18 -7.78 37.57
CA LEU A 11 5.17 -8.32 38.94
C LEU A 11 4.08 -7.69 39.81
N ALA A 12 3.73 -6.43 39.54
CA ALA A 12 2.63 -5.73 40.19
C ALA A 12 1.25 -6.09 39.64
N GLY A 13 1.15 -6.99 38.65
CA GLY A 13 -0.11 -7.38 38.01
C GLY A 13 -0.78 -6.26 37.19
N ARG A 14 -0.03 -5.21 36.86
CA ARG A 14 -0.55 -4.04 36.09
C ARG A 14 -0.41 -4.19 34.58
N LYS A 15 0.40 -5.18 34.13
CA LYS A 15 0.53 -5.56 32.71
C LYS A 15 0.45 -7.07 32.59
N ASP A 16 -0.22 -7.52 31.53
CA ASP A 16 -0.35 -8.94 31.18
C ASP A 16 0.61 -9.31 30.06
N TRP A 17 1.18 -10.50 30.14
CA TRP A 17 1.98 -11.12 29.09
C TRP A 17 1.21 -11.24 27.77
N THR A 18 -0.10 -11.47 27.85
CA THR A 18 -0.97 -11.58 26.69
C THR A 18 -1.00 -10.27 25.89
N GLU A 19 -0.98 -9.11 26.57
CA GLU A 19 -0.92 -7.81 25.92
C GLU A 19 0.40 -7.61 25.19
N LEU A 20 1.52 -8.03 25.78
CA LEU A 20 2.84 -7.94 25.17
C LEU A 20 2.94 -8.81 23.92
N ILE A 21 2.52 -10.06 24.01
CA ILE A 21 2.48 -10.99 22.87
C ILE A 21 1.57 -10.43 21.76
N GLY A 22 0.41 -9.89 22.13
CA GLY A 22 -0.50 -9.23 21.20
C GLY A 22 0.12 -8.02 20.50
N ALA A 23 0.93 -7.23 21.22
CA ALA A 23 1.65 -6.09 20.65
C ALA A 23 2.73 -6.54 19.65
N VAL A 24 3.47 -7.61 19.98
CA VAL A 24 4.46 -8.22 19.07
C VAL A 24 3.77 -8.72 17.81
N ALA A 25 2.67 -9.45 17.91
CA ALA A 25 1.93 -9.97 16.76
C ALA A 25 1.41 -8.85 15.86
N LYS A 26 0.86 -7.78 16.44
CA LYS A 26 0.42 -6.58 15.70
C LYS A 26 1.60 -5.89 14.99
N ALA A 27 2.73 -5.75 15.66
CA ALA A 27 3.92 -5.13 15.07
C ALA A 27 4.47 -5.97 13.90
N TYR A 28 4.42 -7.29 14.00
CA TYR A 28 4.76 -8.19 12.89
C TYR A 28 3.83 -8.04 11.70
N THR A 29 2.54 -8.10 11.94
CA THR A 29 1.54 -7.92 10.88
C THR A 29 1.71 -6.58 10.18
N LYS A 30 1.95 -5.52 10.95
CA LYS A 30 2.23 -4.19 10.40
C LYS A 30 3.50 -4.22 9.53
N LYS A 31 4.59 -4.80 10.01
CA LYS A 31 5.85 -4.86 9.26
C LYS A 31 5.70 -5.62 7.95
N ILE A 32 5.02 -6.77 7.97
CA ILE A 32 4.72 -7.56 6.75
C ILE A 32 3.91 -6.72 5.76
N GLN A 33 2.87 -6.05 6.22
CA GLN A 33 2.05 -5.20 5.34
C GLN A 33 2.86 -4.05 4.75
N ASP A 34 3.71 -3.40 5.54
CA ASP A 34 4.53 -2.29 5.11
C ASP A 34 5.53 -2.73 4.02
N GLU A 35 6.16 -3.91 4.19
CA GLU A 35 7.05 -4.51 3.17
C GLU A 35 6.28 -4.87 1.89
N LEU A 36 5.10 -5.49 2.01
CA LEU A 36 4.28 -5.85 0.87
C LEU A 36 3.85 -4.62 0.06
N TYR A 37 3.39 -3.57 0.72
CA TYR A 37 3.00 -2.33 0.04
C TYR A 37 4.19 -1.60 -0.58
N SER A 38 5.32 -1.56 0.13
CA SER A 38 6.54 -0.95 -0.37
C SER A 38 7.04 -1.65 -1.64
N GLU A 39 7.10 -2.98 -1.62
CA GLU A 39 7.52 -3.75 -2.80
C GLU A 39 6.54 -3.64 -3.96
N PHE A 40 5.24 -3.60 -3.68
CA PHE A 40 4.23 -3.42 -4.72
C PHE A 40 4.37 -2.06 -5.41
N MET A 41 4.50 -0.97 -4.66
CA MET A 41 4.65 0.37 -5.22
C MET A 41 6.00 0.58 -5.90
N ASN A 42 7.05 -0.10 -5.43
CA ASN A 42 8.36 -0.05 -6.06
C ASN A 42 8.46 -0.93 -7.31
N ALA A 43 7.45 -1.75 -7.60
CA ALA A 43 7.45 -2.62 -8.76
C ALA A 43 7.63 -1.84 -10.06
N ALA A 44 6.94 -0.71 -10.19
CA ALA A 44 7.02 0.15 -11.35
C ALA A 44 8.41 0.78 -11.53
N SER A 45 9.09 1.11 -10.43
CA SER A 45 10.46 1.67 -10.48
C SER A 45 11.52 0.61 -10.72
N LYS A 46 11.26 -0.65 -10.34
CA LYS A 46 12.21 -1.78 -10.53
C LYS A 46 12.05 -2.47 -11.87
N LEU A 47 10.87 -2.42 -12.45
CA LEU A 47 10.56 -3.10 -13.71
C LEU A 47 10.31 -2.05 -14.79
N PRO A 48 10.91 -2.19 -15.96
CA PRO A 48 10.69 -1.25 -17.05
C PRO A 48 9.23 -1.34 -17.51
N VAL A 49 8.55 -0.22 -17.49
CA VAL A 49 7.23 -0.06 -18.12
C VAL A 49 7.48 0.36 -19.56
N THR A 50 6.89 -0.37 -20.50
CA THR A 50 7.04 -0.09 -21.94
C THR A 50 6.36 1.23 -22.30
N ASP A 51 6.89 1.94 -23.30
CA ASP A 51 6.24 3.13 -23.85
C ASP A 51 4.83 2.79 -24.32
N GLY A 52 3.89 3.69 -24.07
CA GLY A 52 2.45 3.44 -24.29
C GLY A 52 1.70 2.84 -23.10
N PHE A 53 2.43 2.37 -22.07
CA PHE A 53 1.88 1.93 -20.77
C PHE A 53 2.24 2.89 -19.65
N LYS A 54 2.91 3.98 -19.97
CA LYS A 54 3.37 5.01 -19.03
C LYS A 54 2.85 6.37 -19.46
N GLY A 55 2.30 7.10 -18.51
CA GLY A 55 1.91 8.48 -18.69
C GLY A 55 2.39 9.37 -17.56
N THR A 56 2.46 10.66 -17.81
CA THR A 56 2.96 11.64 -16.84
C THR A 56 2.17 12.93 -16.88
N GLY A 57 2.16 13.62 -15.75
CA GLY A 57 1.58 14.93 -15.58
C GLY A 57 0.27 14.95 -14.80
N ALA A 58 -0.10 16.14 -14.38
CA ALA A 58 -1.34 16.37 -13.64
C ALA A 58 -2.56 15.98 -14.48
N LEU A 59 -3.45 15.19 -13.90
CA LEU A 59 -4.69 14.79 -14.55
C LEU A 59 -5.60 16.00 -14.76
N SER A 60 -5.88 16.27 -16.02
CA SER A 60 -6.71 17.36 -16.49
C SER A 60 -7.47 16.93 -17.74
N ALA A 61 -8.43 17.71 -18.20
CA ALA A 61 -9.17 17.38 -19.42
C ALA A 61 -8.28 17.14 -20.64
N SER A 62 -7.18 17.88 -20.76
CA SER A 62 -6.23 17.70 -21.87
C SER A 62 -5.41 16.42 -21.79
N LYS A 63 -5.34 15.79 -20.62
CA LYS A 63 -4.61 14.53 -20.38
C LYS A 63 -5.54 13.32 -20.29
N LYS A 64 -6.84 13.54 -20.45
CA LYS A 64 -7.84 12.47 -20.34
C LYS A 64 -7.60 11.37 -21.37
N ASP A 65 -7.48 11.76 -22.64
CA ASP A 65 -7.34 10.80 -23.74
C ASP A 65 -6.07 9.96 -23.61
N GLU A 66 -4.97 10.59 -23.18
CA GLU A 66 -3.70 9.90 -22.91
C GLU A 66 -3.81 8.90 -21.74
N PHE A 67 -4.52 9.28 -20.68
CA PHE A 67 -4.76 8.39 -19.54
C PHE A 67 -5.66 7.20 -19.92
N ASP A 68 -6.73 7.46 -20.69
CA ASP A 68 -7.65 6.45 -21.19
C ASP A 68 -6.94 5.48 -22.16
N GLU A 69 -6.00 6.00 -22.97
CA GLU A 69 -5.17 5.18 -23.85
C GLU A 69 -4.28 4.21 -23.03
N VAL A 70 -3.65 4.67 -21.95
CA VAL A 70 -2.85 3.79 -21.06
C VAL A 70 -3.73 2.68 -20.47
N ILE A 71 -4.94 3.01 -20.00
CA ILE A 71 -5.88 2.00 -19.48
C ILE A 71 -6.23 0.97 -20.56
N SER A 72 -6.56 1.45 -21.76
CA SER A 72 -6.93 0.61 -22.89
C SER A 72 -5.78 -0.30 -23.33
N ASN A 73 -4.55 0.23 -23.38
CA ASN A 73 -3.37 -0.53 -23.73
C ASN A 73 -3.11 -1.68 -22.74
N VAL A 74 -3.26 -1.41 -21.43
CA VAL A 74 -3.11 -2.47 -20.41
C VAL A 74 -4.21 -3.54 -20.57
N ALA A 75 -5.45 -3.13 -20.82
CA ALA A 75 -6.56 -4.06 -21.02
C ALA A 75 -6.33 -4.94 -22.27
N MET A 76 -5.94 -4.34 -23.38
CA MET A 76 -5.67 -5.05 -24.64
C MET A 76 -4.49 -6.00 -24.51
N ALA A 77 -3.39 -5.57 -23.88
CA ALA A 77 -2.19 -6.39 -23.75
C ALA A 77 -2.41 -7.65 -22.89
N ASN A 78 -3.41 -7.62 -22.01
CA ASN A 78 -3.68 -8.71 -21.09
C ASN A 78 -4.99 -9.45 -21.40
N ASP A 79 -5.77 -8.96 -22.36
CA ASP A 79 -7.12 -9.47 -22.68
C ASP A 79 -8.00 -9.61 -21.40
N SER A 80 -7.98 -8.56 -20.57
CA SER A 80 -8.65 -8.58 -19.26
C SER A 80 -9.12 -7.19 -18.86
N ALA A 81 -10.11 -7.15 -17.96
CA ALA A 81 -10.46 -5.92 -17.26
C ALA A 81 -9.25 -5.41 -16.46
N VAL A 82 -9.25 -4.12 -16.15
CA VAL A 82 -8.17 -3.48 -15.39
C VAL A 82 -8.70 -2.85 -14.11
N VAL A 83 -7.80 -2.60 -13.18
CA VAL A 83 -8.06 -1.91 -11.92
C VAL A 83 -7.04 -0.79 -11.75
N ILE A 84 -7.49 0.39 -11.34
CA ILE A 84 -6.63 1.53 -11.02
C ILE A 84 -6.36 1.50 -9.52
N MET A 85 -5.08 1.48 -9.16
CA MET A 85 -4.64 1.43 -7.78
C MET A 85 -3.83 2.66 -7.42
N GLY A 86 -4.05 3.20 -6.23
CA GLY A 86 -3.28 4.34 -5.74
C GLY A 86 -3.67 4.73 -4.34
N THR A 87 -2.94 5.68 -3.77
CA THR A 87 -3.35 6.25 -2.49
C THR A 87 -4.61 7.10 -2.66
N LYS A 88 -5.33 7.33 -1.56
CA LYS A 88 -6.52 8.21 -1.57
C LYS A 88 -6.23 9.58 -2.19
N THR A 89 -5.04 10.13 -1.95
CA THR A 89 -4.63 11.43 -2.49
C THR A 89 -4.46 11.37 -4.01
N ALA A 90 -3.84 10.32 -4.53
CA ALA A 90 -3.69 10.10 -5.97
C ALA A 90 -5.04 9.86 -6.66
N LEU A 91 -5.87 8.98 -6.10
CA LEU A 91 -7.19 8.66 -6.63
C LEU A 91 -8.14 9.88 -6.66
N LYS A 92 -8.02 10.79 -5.68
CA LYS A 92 -8.79 12.06 -5.72
C LYS A 92 -8.48 12.93 -6.94
N LYS A 93 -7.27 12.86 -7.49
CA LYS A 93 -6.91 13.62 -8.69
C LYS A 93 -7.67 13.13 -9.94
N LEU A 94 -8.16 11.87 -9.95
CA LEU A 94 -9.04 11.36 -11.00
C LEU A 94 -10.41 12.07 -11.02
N ASN A 95 -10.85 12.65 -9.91
CA ASN A 95 -12.07 13.44 -9.88
C ASN A 95 -11.99 14.64 -10.83
N ALA A 96 -10.78 15.16 -11.09
CA ALA A 96 -10.57 16.27 -12.03
C ALA A 96 -10.84 15.87 -13.49
N LEU A 97 -10.60 14.61 -13.86
CA LEU A 97 -10.97 14.09 -15.19
C LEU A 97 -12.47 13.92 -15.34
N ALA A 98 -13.13 13.51 -14.25
CA ALA A 98 -14.58 13.38 -14.21
C ALA A 98 -15.32 14.74 -14.24
N GLY A 99 -14.64 15.83 -13.86
CA GLY A 99 -15.25 17.11 -13.51
C GLY A 99 -15.03 18.27 -14.47
N ASN A 100 -14.77 18.05 -15.75
CA ASN A 100 -14.60 19.16 -16.66
C ASN A 100 -15.94 19.82 -17.07
N GLY A 101 -16.51 20.57 -16.14
CA GLY A 101 -17.53 21.58 -16.41
C GLY A 101 -18.99 21.14 -16.39
N SER A 102 -19.31 19.86 -16.45
CA SER A 102 -20.68 19.40 -16.21
C SER A 102 -20.70 18.07 -15.48
N VAL A 103 -20.96 18.17 -14.20
CA VAL A 103 -21.15 17.02 -13.26
C VAL A 103 -22.43 16.24 -13.59
N ASP A 104 -23.09 16.57 -14.70
CA ASP A 104 -24.41 16.05 -15.05
C ASP A 104 -24.41 14.59 -15.52
N TRP A 105 -23.26 14.08 -15.99
CA TRP A 105 -23.16 12.67 -16.40
C TRP A 105 -22.80 11.71 -15.27
N ILE A 106 -22.33 12.23 -14.12
CA ILE A 106 -22.05 11.39 -12.96
C ILE A 106 -23.36 10.97 -12.31
N ALA A 107 -23.62 9.67 -12.23
CA ALA A 107 -24.79 9.13 -11.56
C ALA A 107 -24.90 9.62 -10.10
N SER A 108 -26.12 9.83 -9.60
CA SER A 108 -26.36 10.31 -8.23
C SER A 108 -25.67 9.43 -7.18
N SER A 109 -25.64 8.12 -7.39
CA SER A 109 -24.92 7.17 -6.52
C SER A 109 -23.40 7.41 -6.46
N GLN A 110 -22.79 7.83 -7.55
CA GLN A 110 -21.38 8.18 -7.59
C GLN A 110 -21.11 9.52 -6.90
N LYS A 111 -22.02 10.50 -7.02
CA LYS A 111 -21.95 11.77 -6.29
C LYS A 111 -22.01 11.54 -4.78
N GLU A 112 -22.88 10.63 -4.32
CA GLU A 112 -22.97 10.23 -2.93
C GLU A 112 -21.70 9.51 -2.45
N SER A 113 -21.13 8.64 -3.28
CA SER A 113 -19.85 7.97 -2.99
C SER A 113 -18.72 8.98 -2.85
N ILE A 114 -18.62 9.95 -3.75
CA ILE A 114 -17.61 11.03 -3.65
C ILE A 114 -17.82 11.84 -2.37
N ALA A 115 -19.06 12.16 -2.01
CA ALA A 115 -19.37 12.91 -0.80
C ALA A 115 -18.97 12.12 0.47
N ALA A 116 -19.17 10.79 0.47
CA ALA A 116 -18.88 9.93 1.60
C ALA A 116 -17.38 9.58 1.73
N THR A 117 -16.74 9.22 0.63
CA THR A 117 -15.36 8.68 0.63
C THR A 117 -14.32 9.68 0.14
N GLY A 118 -14.75 10.65 -0.65
CA GLY A 118 -13.90 11.65 -1.30
C GLY A 118 -13.22 11.16 -2.58
N ILE A 119 -13.52 9.94 -3.04
CA ILE A 119 -13.02 9.35 -4.28
C ILE A 119 -14.18 8.75 -5.07
N LEU A 120 -14.01 8.65 -6.39
CA LEU A 120 -14.90 7.87 -7.25
C LEU A 120 -14.79 6.37 -6.90
N GLY A 121 -15.88 5.63 -6.96
CA GLY A 121 -15.85 4.17 -6.82
C GLY A 121 -15.32 3.48 -8.08
N SER A 122 -15.56 4.09 -9.24
CA SER A 122 -15.06 3.63 -10.54
C SER A 122 -14.83 4.82 -11.47
N TYR A 123 -13.88 4.67 -12.37
CA TYR A 123 -13.59 5.62 -13.45
C TYR A 123 -13.93 4.96 -14.78
N GLU A 124 -14.93 5.48 -15.49
CA GLU A 124 -15.41 4.95 -16.79
C GLU A 124 -15.57 3.41 -16.84
N GLY A 125 -16.18 2.84 -15.78
CA GLY A 125 -16.35 1.40 -15.64
C GLY A 125 -15.14 0.65 -15.07
N THR A 126 -13.99 1.30 -14.95
CA THR A 126 -12.78 0.72 -14.34
C THR A 126 -12.83 0.87 -12.83
N THR A 127 -12.71 -0.25 -12.12
CA THR A 127 -12.70 -0.25 -10.64
C THR A 127 -11.48 0.49 -10.10
N MET A 128 -11.68 1.27 -9.04
CA MET A 128 -10.60 1.95 -8.33
C MET A 128 -10.38 1.30 -6.97
N LEU A 129 -9.12 1.01 -6.65
CA LEU A 129 -8.72 0.39 -5.39
C LEU A 129 -7.78 1.31 -4.62
N GLU A 130 -8.19 1.67 -3.40
CA GLU A 130 -7.38 2.48 -2.51
C GLU A 130 -6.28 1.64 -1.84
N ILE A 131 -5.04 2.11 -1.94
CA ILE A 131 -3.92 1.60 -1.15
C ILE A 131 -3.80 2.46 0.11
N PRO A 132 -3.96 1.88 1.31
CA PRO A 132 -3.92 2.65 2.55
C PRO A 132 -2.54 3.26 2.77
N GLN A 133 -2.49 4.58 3.00
CA GLN A 133 -1.26 5.31 3.29
C GLN A 133 -0.86 5.14 4.75
N ARG A 134 0.44 4.98 4.99
CA ARG A 134 1.05 4.90 6.32
C ARG A 134 2.33 5.72 6.38
N PHE A 135 2.79 5.98 7.59
CA PHE A 135 4.12 6.55 7.81
C PHE A 135 5.16 5.43 7.95
N LYS A 136 6.34 5.67 7.37
CA LYS A 136 7.46 4.74 7.40
C LYS A 136 8.12 4.74 8.78
N ASP A 137 8.33 3.55 9.35
CA ASP A 137 9.11 3.32 10.59
C ASP A 137 8.78 4.28 11.75
N ASN A 138 7.50 4.60 11.98
CA ASN A 138 7.05 5.58 12.97
C ASN A 138 7.63 7.01 12.78
N LYS A 139 8.27 7.28 11.66
CA LYS A 139 8.70 8.63 11.27
C LYS A 139 7.53 9.36 10.64
N LEU A 140 6.97 10.34 11.33
CA LEU A 140 5.80 11.09 10.87
C LEU A 140 6.07 11.99 9.65
N ALA A 141 7.33 12.11 9.24
CA ALA A 141 7.73 12.93 8.09
C ALA A 141 7.72 12.16 6.75
N GLU A 142 7.87 10.83 6.79
CA GLU A 142 8.00 10.01 5.57
C GLU A 142 6.78 9.12 5.38
N LYS A 143 6.17 9.19 4.21
CA LYS A 143 5.08 8.31 3.79
C LYS A 143 5.65 7.01 3.23
N LEU A 144 4.98 5.89 3.50
CA LEU A 144 5.39 4.58 3.02
C LEU A 144 5.12 4.41 1.53
N VAL A 145 3.98 4.89 1.06
CA VAL A 145 3.51 4.74 -0.31
C VAL A 145 3.62 6.07 -1.03
N ASP A 146 4.15 6.06 -2.24
CA ASP A 146 4.20 7.25 -3.09
C ASP A 146 2.77 7.68 -3.45
N SER A 147 2.44 8.93 -3.16
CA SER A 147 1.11 9.49 -3.40
C SER A 147 0.99 10.20 -4.75
N THR A 148 2.04 10.20 -5.55
CA THR A 148 2.08 10.81 -6.88
C THR A 148 1.81 9.82 -7.99
N LYS A 149 1.82 8.51 -7.69
CA LYS A 149 1.69 7.45 -8.68
C LYS A 149 0.34 6.77 -8.64
N LEU A 150 -0.19 6.52 -9.83
CA LEU A 150 -1.30 5.61 -10.08
C LEU A 150 -0.78 4.39 -10.83
N LEU A 151 -1.18 3.21 -10.39
CA LEU A 151 -0.84 1.96 -11.02
C LEU A 151 -2.09 1.34 -11.63
N ILE A 152 -1.96 0.84 -12.85
CA ILE A 152 -3.04 0.24 -13.63
C ILE A 152 -2.68 -1.23 -13.83
N PHE A 153 -3.42 -2.13 -13.17
CA PHE A 153 -3.16 -3.56 -13.21
C PHE A 153 -4.30 -4.33 -13.86
N PRO A 154 -3.98 -5.39 -14.61
CA PRO A 154 -5.00 -6.30 -15.12
C PRO A 154 -5.64 -7.11 -13.99
N VAL A 155 -6.94 -7.33 -14.08
CA VAL A 155 -7.69 -8.20 -13.16
C VAL A 155 -7.52 -9.65 -13.62
N VAL A 156 -6.54 -10.32 -13.06
CA VAL A 156 -6.22 -11.72 -13.36
C VAL A 156 -6.02 -12.50 -12.06
N ASP A 157 -6.16 -13.82 -12.09
CA ASP A 157 -5.91 -14.71 -10.96
C ASP A 157 -4.43 -14.81 -10.56
N TYR A 158 -3.73 -13.71 -10.70
CA TYR A 158 -2.30 -13.62 -10.51
C TYR A 158 -1.98 -12.60 -9.41
N LYS A 159 -1.27 -13.07 -8.39
CA LYS A 159 -0.81 -12.22 -7.30
C LYS A 159 0.61 -11.75 -7.60
N PRO A 160 0.82 -10.47 -7.97
CA PRO A 160 2.14 -9.97 -8.36
C PRO A 160 3.15 -9.95 -7.22
N VAL A 161 2.70 -9.82 -5.99
CA VAL A 161 3.58 -9.83 -4.83
C VAL A 161 3.54 -11.21 -4.19
N LYS A 162 4.71 -11.83 -4.04
CA LYS A 162 4.92 -13.12 -3.39
C LYS A 162 5.55 -12.87 -2.03
N PHE A 163 4.94 -13.41 -1.02
CA PHE A 163 5.49 -13.47 0.33
C PHE A 163 6.06 -14.87 0.57
N VAL A 164 7.31 -14.92 0.98
CA VAL A 164 7.99 -16.16 1.34
C VAL A 164 8.31 -16.11 2.82
N ASP A 165 7.79 -17.08 3.53
CA ASP A 165 8.07 -17.28 4.95
C ASP A 165 9.15 -18.35 5.08
N GLY A 166 10.31 -17.96 5.58
CA GLY A 166 11.51 -18.81 5.61
C GLY A 166 11.72 -19.59 6.89
N GLY A 167 10.83 -19.49 7.87
CA GLY A 167 11.08 -20.25 9.10
C GLY A 167 10.16 -19.97 10.28
N SER A 168 10.43 -20.69 11.37
CA SER A 168 9.76 -20.55 12.65
C SER A 168 10.06 -19.18 13.27
N THR A 169 9.09 -18.63 13.97
CA THR A 169 9.30 -17.45 14.80
C THR A 169 10.09 -17.88 16.04
N GLU A 170 11.30 -17.38 16.19
CA GLU A 170 12.07 -17.53 17.42
C GLU A 170 11.76 -16.33 18.32
N LEU A 171 11.30 -16.63 19.53
CA LEU A 171 11.06 -15.64 20.57
C LEU A 171 12.21 -15.76 21.55
N GLU A 172 13.15 -14.85 21.47
CA GLU A 172 14.26 -14.80 22.43
C GLU A 172 13.98 -13.76 23.50
N LEU A 173 14.15 -14.18 24.76
CA LEU A 173 14.37 -13.24 25.84
C LEU A 173 15.76 -12.63 25.65
N ALA A 174 15.84 -11.30 25.57
CA ALA A 174 17.15 -10.67 25.57
C ALA A 174 17.91 -11.08 26.85
N LYS A 175 19.06 -11.68 26.63
CA LYS A 175 19.85 -12.39 27.66
C LYS A 175 20.48 -11.52 28.73
N GLU A 176 20.31 -10.21 28.67
CA GLU A 176 20.93 -9.29 29.63
C GLU A 176 19.97 -8.89 30.75
N LEU A 177 19.80 -9.79 31.68
CA LEU A 177 19.19 -9.55 33.00
C LEU A 177 20.19 -8.93 33.98
N GLY A 178 21.18 -8.18 33.54
CA GLY A 178 22.24 -7.81 34.42
C GLY A 178 22.80 -6.40 34.39
N ASP A 179 22.49 -5.63 33.33
CA ASP A 179 23.23 -4.37 33.15
C ASP A 179 22.39 -3.15 32.69
N THR A 180 21.08 -3.22 32.82
CA THR A 180 20.25 -2.02 32.62
C THR A 180 19.67 -1.56 33.95
N ALA A 181 20.08 -0.39 34.39
CA ALA A 181 19.58 0.30 35.57
C ALA A 181 18.06 0.55 35.58
N ASP A 182 17.34 0.12 34.54
CA ASP A 182 15.93 0.46 34.29
C ASP A 182 14.97 -0.71 34.48
N ASP A 183 15.37 -1.88 34.97
CA ASP A 183 14.50 -3.07 35.13
C ASP A 183 13.59 -3.36 33.87
N MET A 184 14.05 -2.97 32.69
CA MET A 184 13.35 -3.19 31.45
C MET A 184 13.66 -4.59 30.89
N GLN A 185 12.65 -5.40 30.71
CA GLN A 185 12.78 -6.67 30.02
C GLN A 185 12.38 -6.50 28.55
N THR A 186 13.30 -6.86 27.65
CA THR A 186 13.08 -6.75 26.21
C THR A 186 12.85 -8.12 25.62
N TYR A 187 11.76 -8.26 24.89
CA TYR A 187 11.48 -9.45 24.10
C TYR A 187 11.84 -9.15 22.64
N GLU A 188 12.64 -10.01 22.08
CA GLU A 188 12.98 -9.95 20.66
C GLU A 188 12.36 -11.13 19.93
N ALA A 189 11.55 -10.84 18.94
CA ALA A 189 11.01 -11.84 18.06
C ALA A 189 11.64 -11.70 16.68
N GLN A 190 12.27 -12.77 16.20
CA GLN A 190 12.91 -12.84 14.89
C GLN A 190 12.16 -13.84 14.01
N ARG A 191 12.00 -13.47 12.74
CA ARG A 191 11.46 -14.35 11.71
C ARG A 191 12.09 -14.00 10.37
N THR A 192 12.55 -15.00 9.67
CA THR A 192 13.06 -14.82 8.32
C THR A 192 11.90 -14.77 7.34
N MET A 193 11.78 -13.66 6.62
CA MET A 193 10.76 -13.48 5.58
C MET A 193 11.37 -12.79 4.38
N GLY A 194 10.80 -13.05 3.22
CA GLY A 194 11.14 -12.37 1.98
C GLY A 194 9.90 -11.92 1.23
N VAL A 195 9.99 -10.78 0.59
CA VAL A 195 8.96 -10.28 -0.31
C VAL A 195 9.60 -10.10 -1.68
N ALA A 196 8.95 -10.60 -2.71
CA ALA A 196 9.39 -10.45 -4.08
C ALA A 196 8.21 -10.07 -4.96
N THR A 197 8.43 -9.14 -5.88
CA THR A 197 7.46 -8.81 -6.92
C THR A 197 7.83 -9.54 -8.18
N ILE A 198 6.90 -10.36 -8.67
CA ILE A 198 7.03 -11.09 -9.93
C ILE A 198 5.87 -10.62 -10.82
N ILE A 199 6.18 -9.85 -11.84
CA ILE A 199 5.18 -9.34 -12.78
C ILE A 199 5.40 -10.07 -14.12
N THR A 200 4.41 -10.85 -14.52
CA THR A 200 4.39 -11.58 -15.79
C THR A 200 3.42 -10.97 -16.82
N ARG A 201 2.71 -9.93 -16.42
CA ARG A 201 1.71 -9.23 -17.21
C ARG A 201 2.09 -7.77 -17.39
N GLN A 202 1.66 -7.18 -18.49
CA GLN A 202 1.84 -5.75 -18.70
C GLN A 202 0.97 -4.96 -17.71
N PHE A 203 1.56 -3.96 -17.08
CA PHE A 203 0.87 -3.03 -16.22
C PHE A 203 1.18 -1.59 -16.64
N GLY A 204 0.35 -0.65 -16.26
CA GLY A 204 0.54 0.76 -16.54
C GLY A 204 0.92 1.56 -15.30
N GLU A 205 1.60 2.66 -15.52
CA GLU A 205 1.96 3.65 -14.50
C GLU A 205 1.59 5.04 -14.99
N TRP A 206 1.01 5.83 -14.09
CA TRP A 206 0.82 7.26 -14.32
C TRP A 206 1.46 8.04 -13.18
N ASP A 207 2.40 8.94 -13.52
CA ASP A 207 3.04 9.82 -12.56
C ASP A 207 2.38 11.21 -12.61
N LEU A 208 1.82 11.62 -11.48
CA LEU A 208 0.99 12.83 -11.34
C LEU A 208 1.80 14.12 -11.18
N ASP A 209 3.09 14.01 -10.84
CA ASP A 209 3.96 15.14 -10.49
C ASP A 209 5.16 15.29 -11.47
N ALA A 210 5.22 14.49 -12.53
CA ALA A 210 6.28 14.53 -13.53
C ALA A 210 6.01 15.57 -14.63
#